data_2149993e2a26353961ad42e1d68522df
#
_entry.id   2149993e2a26353961ad42e1d68522df
#
_cell.length_a   1.000
_cell.length_b   1.000
_cell.length_c   1.000
_cell.angle_alpha   90.00
_cell.angle_beta   90.00
_cell.angle_gamma   90.00
#
_symmetry.space_group_name_H-M   'P 1'
#
loop_
_entity.id
_entity.type
_entity.pdbx_description
1 polymer ?
#
loop_
_entity_poly.entity_id
_entity_poly.type
_entity_poly.pdbx_seq_one_letter_code
_entity_poly.pdbx_strand_id
1 'polypeptide(L)'
;WSFNGALIKSKVQFEKGAKEEDRPMQGQSPYLINTGIFYKNAPLKMDIALLYNRIGKRIIGVGRSEGSTGDDSNSRVPHSYEMPRNTIDFSLAKKFGEHLELKLNVRDLLAEKIYYKQFADVTYSDGSKKEVEEIARCYKPGRNIGLQAIYKF
;
A
#
# COMPACT_ATOMS: atom_id res chain seq x y z
N TRP A 1 0.45 3.35 -23.45
CA TRP A 1 0.35 2.39 -22.37
C TRP A 1 1.72 2.13 -21.77
N SER A 2 1.80 2.04 -20.46
CA SER A 2 3.00 1.65 -19.72
C SER A 2 2.67 0.59 -18.68
N PHE A 3 3.62 -0.29 -18.42
CA PHE A 3 3.54 -1.31 -17.38
C PHE A 3 4.89 -1.43 -16.67
N ASN A 4 4.87 -1.49 -15.36
CA ASN A 4 6.02 -1.80 -14.52
C ASN A 4 5.56 -2.74 -13.42
N GLY A 5 6.25 -3.87 -13.29
CA GLY A 5 6.02 -4.86 -12.23
C GLY A 5 7.34 -5.25 -11.59
N ALA A 6 7.35 -5.41 -10.28
CA ALA A 6 8.49 -5.91 -9.53
C ALA A 6 8.04 -7.03 -8.59
N LEU A 7 8.81 -8.11 -8.58
CA LEU A 7 8.75 -9.17 -7.57
C LEU A 7 10.00 -9.05 -6.71
N ILE A 8 9.81 -8.95 -5.41
CA ILE A 8 10.87 -8.64 -4.46
C ILE A 8 10.88 -9.70 -3.38
N LYS A 9 12.02 -10.35 -3.18
CA LYS A 9 12.24 -11.30 -2.10
C LYS A 9 13.34 -10.78 -1.20
N SER A 10 13.03 -10.63 0.07
CA SER A 10 13.98 -10.26 1.11
C SER A 10 13.87 -11.19 2.29
N LYS A 11 14.95 -11.36 3.01
CA LYS A 11 14.99 -12.18 4.21
C LYS A 11 15.95 -11.56 5.22
N VAL A 12 15.44 -11.25 6.39
CA VAL A 12 16.24 -10.96 7.57
C VAL A 12 16.47 -12.29 8.27
N GLN A 13 17.73 -12.70 8.38
CA GLN A 13 18.13 -13.94 9.05
C GLN A 13 18.71 -13.61 10.42
N PHE A 14 18.34 -14.41 11.39
CA PHE A 14 18.89 -14.33 12.74
C PHE A 14 19.84 -15.49 13.01
N GLU A 15 20.74 -15.32 13.95
CA GLU A 15 21.65 -16.38 14.35
C GLU A 15 20.90 -17.57 14.95
N LYS A 16 21.50 -18.77 14.81
CA LYS A 16 20.94 -19.99 15.41
C LYS A 16 20.85 -19.83 16.92
N GLY A 17 19.63 -19.97 17.46
CA GLY A 17 19.34 -19.77 18.88
C GLY A 17 18.84 -18.38 19.24
N ALA A 18 18.74 -17.46 18.28
CA ALA A 18 18.01 -16.23 18.50
C ALA A 18 16.53 -16.54 18.77
N LYS A 19 15.92 -15.73 19.64
CA LYS A 19 14.48 -15.84 19.94
C LYS A 19 13.59 -15.31 18.81
N GLU A 20 14.18 -14.60 17.85
CA GLU A 20 13.51 -14.02 16.69
C GLU A 20 13.50 -14.99 15.53
N GLU A 21 12.39 -15.05 14.81
CA GLU A 21 12.22 -15.86 13.59
C GLU A 21 12.64 -15.07 12.34
N ASP A 22 13.18 -15.79 11.37
CA ASP A 22 13.48 -15.25 10.05
C ASP A 22 12.24 -14.63 9.43
N ARG A 23 12.36 -13.42 8.90
CA ARG A 23 11.23 -12.66 8.36
C ARG A 23 11.60 -11.83 7.14
N PRO A 24 10.61 -11.40 6.34
CA PRO A 24 10.84 -10.39 5.31
C PRO A 24 11.33 -9.06 5.92
N MET A 25 12.06 -8.27 5.15
CA MET A 25 12.47 -6.94 5.57
C MET A 25 11.27 -6.04 5.84
N GLN A 26 11.31 -5.29 6.93
CA GLN A 26 10.29 -4.31 7.27
C GLN A 26 10.17 -3.25 6.16
N GLY A 27 8.96 -2.86 5.84
CA GLY A 27 8.65 -1.87 4.80
C GLY A 27 8.67 -2.42 3.38
N GLN A 28 9.22 -3.62 3.16
CA GLN A 28 9.33 -4.20 1.83
C GLN A 28 8.12 -5.05 1.47
N SER A 29 7.53 -4.74 0.32
CA SER A 29 6.43 -5.51 -0.27
C SER A 29 6.98 -6.63 -1.17
N PRO A 30 6.35 -7.81 -1.21
CA PRO A 30 6.76 -8.90 -2.11
C PRO A 30 6.49 -8.61 -3.57
N TYR A 31 5.61 -7.67 -3.88
CA TYR A 31 5.34 -7.24 -5.25
C TYR A 31 4.88 -5.79 -5.33
N LEU A 32 5.14 -5.18 -6.48
CA LEU A 32 4.66 -3.87 -6.88
C LEU A 32 4.17 -3.96 -8.31
N ILE A 33 3.00 -3.40 -8.59
CA ILE A 33 2.42 -3.32 -9.93
C ILE A 33 2.04 -1.88 -10.20
N ASN A 34 2.54 -1.32 -11.29
CA ASN A 34 2.16 -0.02 -11.82
C ASN A 34 1.76 -0.20 -13.28
N THR A 35 0.63 0.35 -13.67
CA THR A 35 0.26 0.42 -15.08
C THR A 35 -0.41 1.75 -15.38
N GLY A 36 -0.21 2.24 -16.59
CA GLY A 36 -0.76 3.51 -17.04
C GLY A 36 -1.28 3.45 -18.46
N ILE A 37 -2.42 4.07 -18.66
CA ILE A 37 -3.02 4.29 -19.98
C ILE A 37 -2.95 5.79 -20.25
N PHE A 38 -2.38 6.15 -21.39
CA PHE A 38 -2.24 7.53 -21.83
C PHE A 38 -2.93 7.70 -23.17
N TYR A 39 -3.79 8.69 -23.26
CA TYR A 39 -4.45 9.05 -24.49
C TYR A 39 -4.18 10.52 -24.79
N LYS A 40 -3.63 10.78 -25.94
CA LYS A 40 -3.34 12.12 -26.43
C LYS A 40 -4.10 12.37 -27.73
N ASN A 41 -4.92 13.41 -27.75
CA ASN A 41 -5.66 13.82 -28.92
C ASN A 41 -5.22 15.24 -29.34
N ALA A 42 -4.38 15.31 -30.36
CA ALA A 42 -3.84 16.59 -30.85
C ALA A 42 -4.93 17.52 -31.44
N PRO A 43 -5.89 17.05 -32.26
CA PRO A 43 -6.98 17.90 -32.77
C PRO A 43 -7.82 18.50 -31.63
N LEU A 44 -8.14 17.74 -30.60
CA LEU A 44 -8.91 18.22 -29.45
C LEU A 44 -8.06 18.94 -28.41
N LYS A 45 -6.73 18.98 -28.61
CA LYS A 45 -5.75 19.51 -27.66
C LYS A 45 -5.98 18.96 -26.24
N MET A 46 -6.17 17.64 -26.15
CA MET A 46 -6.57 16.95 -24.92
C MET A 46 -5.63 15.79 -24.61
N ASP A 47 -5.17 15.74 -23.36
CA ASP A 47 -4.35 14.67 -22.82
C ASP A 47 -5.08 14.03 -21.64
N ILE A 48 -5.21 12.70 -21.63
CA ILE A 48 -5.81 11.91 -20.57
C ILE A 48 -4.79 10.88 -20.07
N ALA A 49 -4.67 10.70 -18.77
CA ALA A 49 -3.92 9.63 -18.20
C ALA A 49 -4.70 8.94 -17.07
N LEU A 50 -4.64 7.62 -17.04
CA LEU A 50 -5.18 6.77 -16.00
C LEU A 50 -4.04 5.89 -15.48
N LEU A 51 -3.70 6.04 -14.21
CA LEU A 51 -2.62 5.31 -13.56
C LEU A 51 -3.20 4.37 -12.52
N TYR A 52 -2.79 3.11 -12.54
CA TYR A 52 -3.12 2.12 -11.54
C TYR A 52 -1.86 1.70 -10.80
N ASN A 53 -1.94 1.62 -9.48
CA ASN A 53 -0.88 1.11 -8.62
C ASN A 53 -1.43 0.09 -7.62
N ARG A 54 -0.67 -0.98 -7.38
CA ARG A 54 -0.91 -1.95 -6.32
C ARG A 54 0.39 -2.35 -5.66
N ILE A 55 0.41 -2.26 -4.34
CA ILE A 55 1.53 -2.71 -3.48
C ILE A 55 1.03 -3.91 -2.67
N GLY A 56 1.84 -4.96 -2.56
CA GLY A 56 1.53 -6.15 -1.77
C GLY A 56 1.60 -5.89 -0.25
N LYS A 57 1.18 -6.89 0.52
CA LYS A 57 1.27 -6.89 2.00
C LYS A 57 2.71 -6.66 2.46
N ARG A 58 2.92 -5.77 3.43
CA ARG A 58 4.24 -5.48 3.99
C ARG A 58 4.20 -5.32 5.50
N ILE A 59 5.29 -5.69 6.18
CA ILE A 59 5.48 -5.46 7.60
C ILE A 59 5.73 -3.96 7.82
N ILE A 60 4.93 -3.29 8.63
CA ILE A 60 5.12 -1.89 9.02
C ILE A 60 5.65 -1.76 10.45
N GLY A 61 5.35 -2.74 11.29
CA GLY A 61 5.85 -2.84 12.66
C GLY A 61 6.30 -4.26 12.95
N VAL A 62 7.52 -4.40 13.43
CA VAL A 62 8.05 -5.69 13.85
C VAL A 62 7.54 -5.98 15.24
N GLY A 63 6.90 -7.12 15.42
CA GLY A 63 6.48 -7.64 16.71
C GLY A 63 7.69 -8.17 17.52
N ARG A 64 7.42 -8.67 18.70
CA ARG A 64 8.40 -9.27 19.59
C ARG A 64 8.11 -10.76 19.73
N SER A 65 9.09 -11.60 19.47
CA SER A 65 9.09 -13.01 19.86
C SER A 65 9.38 -13.12 21.35
N GLU A 66 8.88 -14.12 22.02
CA GLU A 66 8.84 -14.32 23.46
C GLU A 66 10.02 -13.79 24.28
N GLY A 67 9.68 -13.25 25.47
CA GLY A 67 10.51 -13.29 26.65
C GLY A 67 11.83 -12.52 26.61
N SER A 68 11.77 -11.20 26.68
CA SER A 68 12.87 -10.43 27.24
C SER A 68 12.58 -10.15 28.70
N THR A 69 13.38 -10.81 29.55
CA THR A 69 13.63 -10.50 30.96
C THR A 69 12.45 -10.27 31.90
N GLY A 70 12.16 -11.29 32.71
CA GLY A 70 11.77 -11.10 34.12
C GLY A 70 10.33 -10.76 34.46
N ASP A 71 9.45 -10.70 33.49
CA ASP A 71 8.01 -10.56 33.73
C ASP A 71 7.28 -11.78 33.12
N ASP A 72 6.36 -12.36 33.88
CA ASP A 72 5.57 -13.57 33.54
C ASP A 72 4.64 -13.41 32.34
N SER A 73 4.83 -12.42 31.53
CA SER A 73 4.03 -12.24 30.32
C SER A 73 4.67 -12.96 29.12
N ASN A 74 4.25 -14.17 28.91
CA ASN A 74 4.40 -14.99 27.72
C ASN A 74 3.71 -14.34 26.49
N SER A 75 3.81 -13.02 26.37
CA SER A 75 3.08 -12.23 25.38
C SER A 75 3.93 -12.00 24.14
N ARG A 76 3.80 -12.91 23.21
CA ARG A 76 4.24 -12.69 21.83
C ARG A 76 3.44 -11.52 21.23
N VAL A 77 4.14 -10.46 20.80
CA VAL A 77 3.52 -9.36 20.07
C VAL A 77 3.64 -9.67 18.56
N PRO A 78 2.53 -9.87 17.84
CA PRO A 78 2.59 -10.18 16.43
C PRO A 78 3.06 -9.01 15.58
N HIS A 79 3.57 -9.28 14.40
CA HIS A 79 3.92 -8.25 13.42
C HIS A 79 2.69 -7.48 12.96
N SER A 80 2.83 -6.18 12.76
CA SER A 80 1.82 -5.34 12.15
C SER A 80 2.05 -5.24 10.65
N TYR A 81 1.01 -5.50 9.88
CA TYR A 81 1.06 -5.50 8.41
C TYR A 81 0.15 -4.43 7.84
N GLU A 82 0.65 -3.72 6.84
CA GLU A 82 -0.20 -2.97 5.92
C GLU A 82 -0.70 -3.91 4.82
N MET A 83 -2.01 -3.96 4.66
CA MET A 83 -2.66 -4.84 3.67
C MET A 83 -2.58 -4.24 2.27
N PRO A 84 -2.59 -5.09 1.21
CA PRO A 84 -2.59 -4.62 -0.16
C PRO A 84 -3.76 -3.69 -0.44
N ARG A 85 -3.51 -2.64 -1.25
CA ARG A 85 -4.53 -1.69 -1.67
C ARG A 85 -4.35 -1.34 -3.15
N ASN A 86 -5.47 -1.09 -3.83
CA ASN A 86 -5.47 -0.57 -5.18
C ASN A 86 -5.61 0.95 -5.14
N THR A 87 -4.84 1.64 -5.96
CA THR A 87 -5.01 3.08 -6.19
C THR A 87 -5.16 3.35 -7.68
N ILE A 88 -6.07 4.24 -8.02
CA ILE A 88 -6.25 4.73 -9.39
C ILE A 88 -6.17 6.25 -9.35
N ASP A 89 -5.27 6.80 -10.16
CA ASP A 89 -5.13 8.23 -10.37
C ASP A 89 -5.58 8.57 -11.79
N PHE A 90 -6.37 9.62 -11.92
CA PHE A 90 -6.86 10.12 -13.19
C PHE A 90 -6.38 11.55 -13.40
N SER A 91 -5.92 11.85 -14.60
CA SER A 91 -5.61 13.23 -15.01
C SER A 91 -6.17 13.53 -16.40
N LEU A 92 -6.69 14.74 -16.52
CA LEU A 92 -7.17 15.30 -17.77
C LEU A 92 -6.60 16.70 -17.93
N ALA A 93 -5.94 16.97 -19.05
CA ALA A 93 -5.55 18.30 -19.46
C ALA A 93 -6.20 18.64 -20.78
N LYS A 94 -6.80 19.83 -20.89
CA LYS A 94 -7.43 20.32 -22.11
C LYS A 94 -7.10 21.77 -22.36
N LYS A 95 -6.67 22.07 -23.56
CA LYS A 95 -6.43 23.45 -24.02
C LYS A 95 -7.64 23.95 -24.79
N PHE A 96 -8.07 25.15 -24.47
CA PHE A 96 -9.13 25.89 -25.15
C PHE A 96 -8.51 27.08 -25.89
N GLY A 97 -8.48 26.97 -27.19
CA GLY A 97 -7.76 27.95 -28.03
C GLY A 97 -6.24 27.92 -27.77
N GLU A 98 -5.63 29.09 -27.68
CA GLU A 98 -4.19 29.28 -27.45
C GLU A 98 -3.89 29.79 -26.04
N HIS A 99 -4.90 30.32 -25.37
CA HIS A 99 -4.74 31.09 -24.14
C HIS A 99 -5.12 30.31 -22.87
N LEU A 100 -6.11 29.41 -22.91
CA LEU A 100 -6.62 28.73 -21.72
C LEU A 100 -6.30 27.23 -21.71
N GLU A 101 -5.70 26.76 -20.63
CA GLU A 101 -5.51 25.35 -20.34
C GLU A 101 -6.16 25.00 -18.99
N LEU A 102 -7.01 23.98 -18.98
CA LEU A 102 -7.62 23.42 -17.78
C LEU A 102 -7.01 22.06 -17.51
N LYS A 103 -6.64 21.81 -16.24
CA LYS A 103 -6.16 20.51 -15.76
C LYS A 103 -6.99 20.04 -14.58
N LEU A 104 -7.52 18.83 -14.70
CA LEU A 104 -8.20 18.11 -13.62
C LEU A 104 -7.32 16.93 -13.20
N ASN A 105 -7.03 16.83 -11.92
CA ASN A 105 -6.33 15.69 -11.34
C ASN A 105 -7.18 15.10 -10.23
N VAL A 106 -7.43 13.80 -10.28
CA VAL A 106 -8.11 13.05 -9.23
C VAL A 106 -7.19 11.94 -8.77
N ARG A 107 -6.68 12.04 -7.53
CA ARG A 107 -5.85 11.01 -6.93
C ARG A 107 -6.69 10.12 -6.04
N ASP A 108 -6.32 8.84 -6.01
CA ASP A 108 -6.98 7.79 -5.24
C ASP A 108 -8.50 7.72 -5.52
N LEU A 109 -8.85 7.58 -6.81
CA LEU A 109 -10.23 7.54 -7.29
C LEU A 109 -11.07 6.48 -6.59
N LEU A 110 -10.48 5.33 -6.25
CA LEU A 110 -11.16 4.24 -5.54
C LEU A 110 -11.41 4.59 -4.07
N ALA A 111 -10.50 5.34 -3.46
CA ALA A 111 -10.52 5.67 -2.03
C ALA A 111 -10.74 4.43 -1.15
N GLU A 112 -10.06 3.33 -1.49
CA GLU A 112 -10.11 2.10 -0.70
C GLU A 112 -9.62 2.34 0.72
N LYS A 113 -10.19 1.62 1.68
CA LYS A 113 -9.73 1.66 3.07
C LYS A 113 -8.31 1.10 3.18
N ILE A 114 -7.50 1.73 4.02
CA ILE A 114 -6.20 1.21 4.43
C ILE A 114 -6.42 0.40 5.70
N TYR A 115 -5.98 -0.87 5.66
CA TYR A 115 -6.05 -1.78 6.78
C TYR A 115 -4.65 -2.09 7.29
N TYR A 116 -4.48 -1.93 8.59
CA TYR A 116 -3.34 -2.44 9.34
C TYR A 116 -3.83 -3.60 10.19
N LYS A 117 -3.24 -4.79 9.97
CA LYS A 117 -3.67 -6.02 10.61
C LYS A 117 -2.52 -6.69 11.33
N GLN A 118 -2.88 -7.42 12.38
CA GLN A 118 -1.99 -8.34 13.09
C GLN A 118 -2.54 -9.76 12.96
N PHE A 119 -1.64 -10.73 12.94
CA PHE A 119 -1.98 -12.14 12.84
C PHE A 119 -1.31 -12.85 14.01
N ALA A 120 -2.11 -13.45 14.88
CA ALA A 120 -1.64 -14.16 16.06
C ALA A 120 -2.12 -15.61 16.04
N ASP A 121 -1.22 -16.54 16.32
CA ASP A 121 -1.58 -17.93 16.57
C ASP A 121 -2.10 -18.06 18.00
N VAL A 122 -3.38 -18.37 18.13
CA VAL A 122 -4.03 -18.64 19.41
C VAL A 122 -4.16 -20.14 19.62
N THR A 123 -3.64 -20.63 20.74
CA THR A 123 -3.83 -22.03 21.16
C THR A 123 -5.03 -22.09 22.09
N TYR A 124 -6.06 -22.83 21.72
CA TYR A 124 -7.25 -23.04 22.54
C TYR A 124 -7.00 -24.11 23.61
N SER A 125 -7.89 -24.18 24.58
CA SER A 125 -7.84 -25.15 25.68
C SER A 125 -7.93 -26.63 25.24
N ASP A 126 -8.46 -26.89 24.06
CA ASP A 126 -8.52 -28.21 23.41
C ASP A 126 -7.20 -28.57 22.67
N GLY A 127 -6.17 -27.69 22.73
CA GLY A 127 -4.90 -27.88 22.03
C GLY A 127 -4.92 -27.48 20.55
N SER A 128 -6.05 -27.07 20.00
CA SER A 128 -6.13 -26.60 18.63
C SER A 128 -5.44 -25.22 18.48
N LYS A 129 -4.75 -25.01 17.35
CA LYS A 129 -4.15 -23.72 17.00
C LYS A 129 -4.93 -23.09 15.86
N LYS A 130 -5.25 -21.81 16.02
CA LYS A 130 -5.91 -21.04 14.97
C LYS A 130 -5.24 -19.68 14.83
N GLU A 131 -4.94 -19.30 13.59
CA GLU A 131 -4.52 -17.93 13.29
C GLU A 131 -5.73 -17.00 13.42
N VAL A 132 -5.61 -16.00 14.27
CA VAL A 132 -6.62 -14.96 14.49
C VAL A 132 -6.13 -13.69 13.86
N GLU A 133 -6.97 -13.10 13.03
CA GLU A 133 -6.74 -11.81 12.39
C GLU A 133 -7.36 -10.70 13.24
N GLU A 134 -6.57 -9.68 13.56
CA GLU A 134 -7.04 -8.48 14.25
C GLU A 134 -6.77 -7.24 13.41
N ILE A 135 -7.75 -6.34 13.33
CA ILE A 135 -7.61 -5.05 12.67
C ILE A 135 -7.09 -4.05 13.71
N ALA A 136 -5.79 -3.82 13.70
CA ALA A 136 -5.15 -2.85 14.58
C ALA A 136 -5.52 -1.41 14.23
N ARG A 137 -5.71 -1.12 12.94
CA ARG A 137 -6.10 0.21 12.44
C ARG A 137 -6.79 0.10 11.08
N CYS A 138 -7.84 0.91 10.89
CA CYS A 138 -8.50 1.06 9.60
C CYS A 138 -8.91 2.52 9.40
N TYR A 139 -8.61 3.07 8.22
CA TYR A 139 -9.09 4.39 7.85
C TYR A 139 -9.24 4.53 6.34
N LYS A 140 -10.02 5.52 5.91
CA LYS A 140 -10.24 5.87 4.51
C LYS A 140 -9.53 7.18 4.21
N PRO A 141 -8.50 7.20 3.33
CA PRO A 141 -7.73 8.42 3.05
C PRO A 141 -8.56 9.47 2.30
N GLY A 142 -9.60 9.03 1.58
CA GLY A 142 -10.40 9.90 0.72
C GLY A 142 -9.78 10.10 -0.66
N ARG A 143 -10.44 10.90 -1.48
CA ARG A 143 -9.99 11.32 -2.81
C ARG A 143 -9.39 12.72 -2.73
N ASN A 144 -8.36 12.97 -3.50
CA ASN A 144 -7.82 14.30 -3.67
C ASN A 144 -8.16 14.79 -5.08
N ILE A 145 -8.91 15.88 -5.18
CA ILE A 145 -9.35 16.47 -6.46
C ILE A 145 -8.68 17.84 -6.57
N GLY A 146 -7.90 18.03 -7.63
CA GLY A 146 -7.26 19.29 -7.97
C GLY A 146 -7.74 19.80 -9.32
N LEU A 147 -8.12 21.07 -9.37
CA LEU A 147 -8.42 21.79 -10.61
C LEU A 147 -7.44 22.95 -10.77
N GLN A 148 -6.82 23.06 -11.93
CA GLN A 148 -5.91 24.12 -12.27
C GLN A 148 -6.34 24.77 -13.59
N ALA A 149 -6.38 26.09 -13.62
CA ALA A 149 -6.58 26.88 -14.82
C ALA A 149 -5.30 27.68 -15.09
N ILE A 150 -4.78 27.62 -16.30
CA ILE A 150 -3.60 28.34 -16.77
C ILE A 150 -4.04 29.23 -17.91
N TYR A 151 -3.86 30.55 -17.76
CA TYR A 151 -4.12 31.52 -18.81
C TYR A 151 -2.79 32.13 -19.28
N LYS A 152 -2.60 32.18 -20.61
CA LYS A 152 -1.45 32.80 -21.25
C LYS A 152 -1.91 34.06 -21.98
N PHE A 153 -1.26 35.15 -21.69
CA PHE A 153 -1.49 36.43 -22.35
C PHE A 153 -0.79 36.51 -23.71
#